data_8125231242f79c1366e6ae7b4264b476
#
_entry.id   8125231242f79c1366e6ae7b4264b476
#
_cell.length_a   1.000
_cell.length_b   1.000
_cell.length_c   1.000
_cell.angle_alpha   90.00
_cell.angle_beta   90.00
_cell.angle_gamma   90.00
#
_symmetry.space_group_name_H-M   'P 1'
#
loop_
_entity.id
_entity.type
_entity.pdbx_description
1 polymer ?
#
loop_
_entity_poly.entity_id
_entity_poly.type
_entity_poly.pdbx_seq_one_letter_code
_entity_poly.pdbx_strand_id
1 'polypeptide(L)' 'MEFINGTVTGKNYDFLVVNAAATFTTLTGTGSENLLTAYNLSGASISAGIVISGRNGGKITAVNPSVGSVIGYTFL' A
#
# COMPACT_ATOMS: atom_id res chain seq x y z
N MET A 1 -7.14 -11.88 1.89
CA MET A 1 -6.04 -11.05 2.40
C MET A 1 -4.71 -11.64 1.97
N GLU A 2 -3.70 -10.81 1.86
CA GLU A 2 -2.38 -11.22 1.38
C GLU A 2 -1.28 -10.52 2.18
N PHE A 3 -0.33 -11.27 2.70
CA PHE A 3 0.84 -10.73 3.38
C PHE A 3 1.87 -10.27 2.32
N ILE A 4 2.37 -9.04 2.47
CA ILE A 4 3.27 -8.41 1.50
C ILE A 4 4.51 -7.90 2.22
N ASN A 5 5.68 -8.40 1.84
CA ASN A 5 6.96 -7.91 2.34
C ASN A 5 7.97 -7.65 1.23
N GLY A 6 7.52 -7.51 0.01
CA GLY A 6 8.32 -7.23 -1.17
C GLY A 6 7.44 -6.69 -2.28
N THR A 7 7.96 -6.61 -3.49
CA THR A 7 7.26 -6.04 -4.63
C THR A 7 6.10 -6.93 -5.08
N VAL A 8 4.90 -6.35 -5.17
CA VAL A 8 3.75 -6.97 -5.84
C VAL A 8 3.15 -5.98 -6.82
N THR A 9 2.65 -6.48 -7.96
CA THR A 9 2.01 -5.68 -9.02
C THR A 9 0.79 -6.41 -9.53
N GLY A 10 -0.04 -5.71 -10.31
CA GLY A 10 -1.23 -6.30 -10.91
C GLY A 10 -2.29 -6.70 -9.89
N LYS A 11 -2.35 -6.01 -8.77
CA LYS A 11 -3.30 -6.29 -7.68
C LYS A 11 -4.47 -5.30 -7.71
N ASN A 12 -5.46 -5.57 -6.86
CA ASN A 12 -6.63 -4.71 -6.68
C ASN A 12 -7.07 -4.73 -5.22
N TYR A 13 -6.19 -4.30 -4.33
CA TYR A 13 -6.53 -4.24 -2.90
C TYR A 13 -7.44 -3.06 -2.63
N ASP A 14 -8.45 -3.27 -1.79
CA ASP A 14 -9.28 -2.17 -1.32
C ASP A 14 -8.53 -1.34 -0.28
N PHE A 15 -7.75 -1.99 0.57
CA PHE A 15 -6.92 -1.29 1.54
C PHE A 15 -5.76 -2.18 1.99
N LEU A 16 -4.76 -1.53 2.60
CA LEU A 16 -3.64 -2.19 3.25
C LEU A 16 -3.67 -1.90 4.74
N VAL A 17 -3.26 -2.87 5.54
CA VAL A 17 -2.98 -2.64 6.96
C VAL A 17 -1.49 -2.84 7.17
N VAL A 18 -0.82 -1.85 7.77
CA VAL A 18 0.61 -1.97 8.06
C VAL A 18 0.80 -2.97 9.19
N ASN A 19 1.50 -4.07 8.91
CA ASN A 19 1.73 -5.16 9.86
C ASN A 19 2.97 -4.91 10.72
N ALA A 20 4.06 -4.49 10.08
CA ALA A 20 5.29 -4.05 10.76
C ALA A 20 5.67 -2.71 10.16
N ALA A 21 6.16 -1.78 10.98
CA ALA A 21 6.47 -0.42 10.55
C ALA A 21 7.13 -0.42 9.17
N ALA A 22 6.55 0.27 8.21
CA ALA A 22 6.89 0.14 6.80
C ALA A 22 7.29 1.45 6.16
N THR A 23 8.23 1.36 5.23
CA THR A 23 8.58 2.44 4.30
C THR A 23 8.38 1.89 2.90
N PHE A 24 7.67 2.64 2.06
CA PHE A 24 7.34 2.17 0.71
C PHE A 24 8.23 2.82 -0.34
N THR A 25 8.69 2.03 -1.31
CA THR A 25 9.29 2.54 -2.54
C THR A 25 8.26 2.60 -3.67
N THR A 26 7.20 1.81 -3.58
CA THR A 26 6.09 1.83 -4.53
C THR A 26 4.78 1.72 -3.78
N LEU A 27 3.85 2.60 -4.11
CA LEU A 27 2.47 2.53 -3.67
C LEU A 27 1.62 3.16 -4.76
N THR A 28 1.03 2.31 -5.61
CA THR A 28 0.34 2.74 -6.82
C THR A 28 -1.14 2.44 -6.72
N GLY A 29 -1.96 3.38 -7.14
CA GLY A 29 -3.41 3.26 -7.17
C GLY A 29 -3.95 3.02 -8.57
N THR A 30 -5.28 3.00 -8.68
CA THR A 30 -5.98 2.86 -9.95
C THR A 30 -5.55 3.95 -10.93
N GLY A 31 -5.34 3.56 -12.19
CA GLY A 31 -4.89 4.49 -13.23
C GLY A 31 -3.42 4.88 -13.09
N SER A 32 -2.63 4.04 -12.43
CA SER A 32 -1.19 4.26 -12.20
C SER A 32 -0.91 5.51 -11.34
N GLU A 33 -1.85 5.88 -10.48
CA GLU A 33 -1.66 7.01 -9.58
C GLU A 33 -0.55 6.71 -8.57
N ASN A 34 0.37 7.66 -8.38
CA ASN A 34 1.42 7.54 -7.36
C ASN A 34 0.86 7.97 -6.01
N LEU A 35 0.49 7.01 -5.18
CA LEU A 35 -0.08 7.28 -3.86
C LEU A 35 0.95 7.79 -2.86
N LEU A 36 2.24 7.51 -3.07
CA LEU A 36 3.28 8.10 -2.21
C LEU A 36 3.28 9.61 -2.31
N THR A 37 3.15 10.13 -3.52
CA THR A 37 3.04 11.58 -3.74
C THR A 37 1.70 12.11 -3.25
N ALA A 38 0.61 11.41 -3.58
CA ALA A 38 -0.74 11.85 -3.24
C ALA A 38 -0.95 11.95 -1.73
N TYR A 39 -0.41 11.01 -0.96
CA TYR A 39 -0.54 10.97 0.50
C TYR A 39 0.67 11.57 1.23
N ASN A 40 1.65 12.05 0.49
CA ASN A 40 2.89 12.60 1.06
C ASN A 40 3.60 11.58 1.97
N LEU A 41 3.72 10.35 1.49
CA LEU A 41 4.32 9.24 2.25
C LEU A 41 5.72 8.85 1.77
N SER A 42 6.28 9.57 0.79
CA SER A 42 7.59 9.24 0.24
C SER A 42 8.67 9.35 1.32
N GLY A 43 9.38 8.24 1.56
CA GLY A 43 10.43 8.17 2.58
C GLY A 43 9.92 8.13 4.02
N ALA A 44 8.61 8.16 4.24
CA ALA A 44 8.05 8.14 5.58
C ALA A 44 8.01 6.72 6.15
N SER A 45 8.29 6.58 7.45
CA SER A 45 8.07 5.34 8.17
C SER A 45 6.66 5.34 8.73
N ILE A 46 5.87 4.33 8.37
CA ILE A 46 4.46 4.25 8.72
C ILE A 46 4.28 3.18 9.79
N SER A 47 3.68 3.55 10.91
CA SER A 47 3.53 2.67 12.07
C SER A 47 2.61 1.50 11.79
N ALA A 48 2.86 0.37 12.46
CA ALA A 48 1.96 -0.79 12.43
C ALA A 48 0.55 -0.39 12.88
N GLY A 49 -0.45 -0.97 12.23
CA GLY A 49 -1.85 -0.71 12.52
C GLY A 49 -2.48 0.40 11.68
N ILE A 50 -1.70 1.20 10.96
CA ILE A 50 -2.22 2.22 10.06
C ILE A 50 -2.88 1.55 8.85
N VAL A 51 -4.02 2.06 8.44
CA VAL A 51 -4.77 1.60 7.27
C VAL A 51 -4.56 2.57 6.12
N ILE A 52 -4.21 2.03 4.94
CA ILE A 52 -4.02 2.81 3.72
C ILE A 52 -5.00 2.30 2.67
N SER A 53 -5.83 3.19 2.13
CA SER A 53 -6.79 2.84 1.09
C SER A 53 -6.50 3.59 -0.21
N GLY A 54 -7.11 3.14 -1.30
CA GLY A 54 -7.04 3.84 -2.58
C GLY A 54 -7.79 5.17 -2.50
N ARG A 55 -7.42 6.11 -3.38
CA ARG A 55 -8.05 7.43 -3.44
C ARG A 55 -9.30 7.38 -4.30
N ASN A 56 -10.29 8.19 -3.93
CA ASN A 56 -11.49 8.44 -4.75
C ASN A 56 -12.19 7.15 -5.18
N GLY A 57 -12.29 6.18 -4.26
CA GLY A 57 -12.90 4.89 -4.54
C GLY A 57 -12.02 3.95 -5.37
N GLY A 58 -10.78 4.32 -5.65
CA GLY A 58 -9.85 3.48 -6.38
C GLY A 58 -9.26 2.36 -5.52
N LYS A 59 -8.47 1.51 -6.17
CA LYS A 59 -7.81 0.38 -5.55
C LYS A 59 -6.32 0.63 -5.42
N ILE A 60 -5.63 -0.23 -4.66
CA ILE A 60 -4.18 -0.23 -4.62
C ILE A 60 -3.71 -1.38 -5.52
N THR A 61 -2.94 -1.05 -6.55
CA THR A 61 -2.60 -1.99 -7.63
C THR A 61 -1.17 -2.49 -7.56
N ALA A 62 -0.27 -1.74 -6.93
CA ALA A 62 1.12 -2.16 -6.78
C ALA A 62 1.68 -1.64 -5.46
N VAL A 63 2.47 -2.45 -4.80
CA VAL A 63 3.04 -2.13 -3.48
C VAL A 63 4.44 -2.68 -3.40
N ASN A 64 5.35 -1.93 -2.83
CA ASN A 64 6.68 -2.44 -2.44
C ASN A 64 7.10 -1.81 -1.11
N PRO A 65 6.86 -2.48 0.01
CA PRO A 65 7.46 -2.05 1.27
C PRO A 65 8.94 -2.46 1.26
N SER A 66 9.82 -1.48 1.14
CA SER A 66 11.26 -1.73 1.20
C SER A 66 11.73 -2.07 2.61
N VAL A 67 10.96 -1.64 3.62
CA VAL A 67 11.15 -1.96 5.03
C VAL A 67 9.79 -2.37 5.59
N GLY A 68 9.77 -3.37 6.43
CA GLY A 68 8.54 -3.82 7.09
C GLY A 68 7.64 -4.66 6.20
N SER A 69 6.36 -4.70 6.55
CA SER A 69 5.38 -5.52 5.84
C SER A 69 3.98 -4.95 5.99
N VAL A 70 3.13 -5.31 5.05
CA VAL A 70 1.71 -4.93 5.06
C VAL A 70 0.85 -6.14 4.73
N ILE A 71 -0.45 -6.04 5.01
CA ILE A 71 -1.44 -7.04 4.63
C ILE A 71 -2.43 -6.34 3.70
N GLY A 72 -2.59 -6.88 2.49
CA GLY A 72 -3.56 -6.37 1.52
C GLY A 72 -4.91 -7.06 1.67
N TYR A 73 -5.98 -6.29 1.62
CA TYR A 73 -7.35 -6.80 1.74
C TYR A 73 -8.18 -6.41 0.54
N THR A 74 -9.03 -7.35 0.11
CA THR A 74 -9.98 -7.14 -0.98
C THR A 74 -11.37 -7.49 -0.47
N PHE A 75 -12.33 -6.59 -0.69
CA PHE A 75 -13.74 -6.88 -0.36
C PHE A 75 -14.30 -7.93 -1.34
N LEU A 76 -15.17 -8.76 -0.85
CA LEU A 76 -15.85 -9.77 -1.68
C LEU A 76 -17.10 -9.21 -2.33
#